data_7871ce9cfc420c3919261bbbc08230ef
#
_entry.id   7871ce9cfc420c3919261bbbc08230ef
#
_cell.length_a   1.000
_cell.length_b   1.000
_cell.length_c   1.000
_cell.angle_alpha   90.00
_cell.angle_beta   90.00
_cell.angle_gamma   90.00
#
_symmetry.space_group_name_H-M   'P 1'
#
loop_
_entity.id
_entity.type
_entity.pdbx_description
1 polymer ?
#
loop_
_entity_poly.entity_id
_entity_poly.type
_entity_poly.pdbx_seq_one_letter_code
_entity_poly.pdbx_strand_id
1 'polypeptide(L)'
;MNWAPSSRRDCRKDMASRDLNYAETYVKRIECNVPDSLYQALFERMHAEESSCDHVVSIALSQCLGKPLHTLFQVSTSAALVEGLYQGSVRVSRLLRHGDFGVGTFVDLDGEMVVLEGVCYRISSDGLVTTVEGGCLVPYAVVTRFSADFARQSQHFGGFSELASLCDALRSTGNLFYAFRVEGRFSFVKTRAMTSVPRGTGLKAASSGQKEFTFEDQEGTLVGLWSPGFAGSFSVPGYHFHFISADRRRGGHLLECKAIDVTIGGCAMHEMHVSLPETTEFLEADLSRDPSNDLMSAERNQK
;
A
#
# COMPACT_ATOMS: atom_id res chain seq x y z
N MET A 1 61.74 1.95 9.77
CA MET A 1 60.46 1.58 10.41
C MET A 1 59.56 1.02 9.33
N ASN A 2 59.43 -0.29 9.31
CA ASN A 2 58.67 -1.03 8.27
C ASN A 2 57.17 -0.97 8.54
N TRP A 3 56.42 -0.40 7.62
CA TRP A 3 54.96 -0.43 7.64
C TRP A 3 54.50 -1.62 6.80
N ALA A 4 53.92 -2.63 7.44
CA ALA A 4 53.28 -3.75 6.73
C ALA A 4 51.82 -3.36 6.45
N PRO A 5 51.29 -3.61 5.23
CA PRO A 5 49.87 -3.34 4.94
C PRO A 5 48.95 -4.40 5.57
N SER A 6 47.99 -3.95 6.38
CA SER A 6 46.94 -4.78 6.93
C SER A 6 46.05 -5.33 5.79
N SER A 7 45.84 -6.61 5.80
CA SER A 7 45.03 -7.37 4.85
C SER A 7 43.62 -6.78 4.68
N ARG A 8 43.33 -6.36 3.45
CA ARG A 8 41.93 -6.09 3.01
C ARG A 8 41.14 -7.39 3.09
N ARG A 9 40.22 -7.50 4.03
CA ARG A 9 39.19 -8.54 3.98
C ARG A 9 38.25 -8.22 2.83
N ASP A 10 38.16 -9.15 1.90
CA ASP A 10 37.31 -9.07 0.71
C ASP A 10 35.84 -9.28 1.15
N CYS A 11 35.08 -8.19 1.23
CA CYS A 11 33.66 -8.20 1.58
C CYS A 11 32.75 -8.96 0.58
N ARG A 12 33.32 -9.49 -0.51
CA ARG A 12 32.54 -10.19 -1.55
C ARG A 12 32.33 -11.70 -1.29
N LYS A 13 33.03 -12.30 -0.33
CA LYS A 13 32.93 -13.74 -0.07
C LYS A 13 31.88 -14.16 0.95
N ASP A 14 31.30 -13.24 1.71
CA ASP A 14 30.34 -13.56 2.75
C ASP A 14 28.86 -13.51 2.30
N MET A 15 28.58 -13.24 1.02
CA MET A 15 27.21 -13.14 0.50
C MET A 15 26.70 -14.40 -0.24
N ALA A 16 27.49 -15.43 -0.38
CA ALA A 16 27.07 -16.67 -1.03
C ALA A 16 26.96 -17.79 0.00
N SER A 17 25.77 -18.07 0.47
CA SER A 17 25.29 -19.12 1.36
C SER A 17 24.90 -18.65 2.76
N ARG A 18 23.77 -17.97 2.86
CA ARG A 18 22.98 -17.97 4.10
C ARG A 18 21.57 -18.37 3.74
N ASP A 19 21.22 -19.60 4.06
CA ASP A 19 19.82 -19.97 4.30
C ASP A 19 19.25 -18.98 5.27
N LEU A 20 18.28 -18.18 4.81
CA LEU A 20 17.64 -17.12 5.61
C LEU A 20 16.83 -17.77 6.72
N ASN A 21 17.44 -17.91 7.88
CA ASN A 21 16.75 -18.24 9.13
C ASN A 21 15.98 -16.96 9.56
N TYR A 22 14.68 -16.93 9.37
CA TYR A 22 13.75 -15.81 9.51
C TYR A 22 13.47 -15.36 10.96
N ALA A 23 14.50 -15.25 11.80
CA ALA A 23 14.39 -14.70 13.17
C ALA A 23 15.34 -13.51 13.40
N GLU A 24 15.92 -12.92 12.36
CA GLU A 24 16.79 -11.76 12.53
C GLU A 24 15.98 -10.45 12.49
N THR A 25 16.15 -9.65 13.53
CA THR A 25 15.56 -8.31 13.67
C THR A 25 15.75 -7.45 12.41
N TYR A 26 14.66 -6.85 11.92
CA TYR A 26 14.63 -5.97 10.73
C TYR A 26 15.42 -4.68 10.92
N VAL A 27 15.78 -4.35 12.14
CA VAL A 27 16.64 -3.22 12.46
C VAL A 27 18.06 -3.74 12.63
N LYS A 28 19.00 -3.25 11.82
CA LYS A 28 20.41 -3.59 11.92
C LYS A 28 21.17 -2.40 12.50
N ARG A 29 21.98 -2.67 13.51
CA ARG A 29 22.88 -1.66 14.06
C ARG A 29 24.07 -1.46 13.13
N ILE A 30 24.35 -0.20 12.78
CA ILE A 30 25.56 0.22 12.07
C ILE A 30 26.42 0.99 13.04
N GLU A 31 27.72 0.67 13.07
CA GLU A 31 28.72 1.40 13.82
C GLU A 31 29.84 1.82 12.90
N CYS A 32 30.12 3.10 12.80
CA CYS A 32 31.14 3.66 11.94
C CYS A 32 31.77 4.91 12.56
N ASN A 33 33.00 5.22 12.16
CA ASN A 33 33.65 6.46 12.52
C ASN A 33 33.41 7.48 11.40
N VAL A 34 32.95 8.67 11.77
CA VAL A 34 32.72 9.78 10.86
C VAL A 34 33.63 10.96 11.23
N PRO A 35 34.03 11.82 10.30
CA PRO A 35 34.72 13.07 10.59
C PRO A 35 33.93 13.96 11.54
N ASP A 36 34.61 14.72 12.40
CA ASP A 36 33.99 15.62 13.37
C ASP A 36 33.02 16.60 12.72
N SER A 37 33.35 17.15 11.55
CA SER A 37 32.48 18.06 10.80
C SER A 37 31.12 17.42 10.40
N LEU A 38 31.10 16.12 10.06
CA LEU A 38 29.86 15.41 9.77
C LEU A 38 29.08 15.09 11.05
N TYR A 39 29.80 14.79 12.14
CA TYR A 39 29.17 14.57 13.44
C TYR A 39 28.47 15.83 13.95
N GLN A 40 29.10 17.00 13.84
CA GLN A 40 28.49 18.28 14.21
C GLN A 40 27.28 18.60 13.32
N ALA A 41 27.40 18.44 12.00
CA ALA A 41 26.29 18.65 11.08
C ALA A 41 25.08 17.71 11.34
N LEU A 42 25.34 16.45 11.74
CA LEU A 42 24.31 15.53 12.16
C LEU A 42 23.58 16.03 13.41
N PHE A 43 24.33 16.51 14.41
CA PHE A 43 23.76 17.06 15.64
C PHE A 43 22.93 18.31 15.39
N GLU A 44 23.41 19.23 14.56
CA GLU A 44 22.67 20.44 14.15
C GLU A 44 21.36 20.07 13.46
N ARG A 45 21.40 19.07 12.57
CA ARG A 45 20.21 18.62 11.84
C ARG A 45 19.20 17.95 12.76
N MET A 46 19.64 17.09 13.67
CA MET A 46 18.78 16.47 14.69
C MET A 46 18.04 17.52 15.51
N HIS A 47 18.72 18.58 15.91
CA HIS A 47 18.10 19.68 16.67
C HIS A 47 17.14 20.52 15.80
N ALA A 48 17.51 20.82 14.56
CA ALA A 48 16.68 21.64 13.68
C ALA A 48 15.38 20.91 13.26
N GLU A 49 15.44 19.58 13.15
CA GLU A 49 14.29 18.73 12.75
C GLU A 49 13.59 18.08 13.95
N GLU A 50 14.05 18.34 15.19
CA GLU A 50 13.56 17.70 16.42
C GLU A 50 13.49 16.16 16.29
N SER A 51 14.47 15.59 15.58
CA SER A 51 14.49 14.18 15.16
C SER A 51 15.58 13.38 15.85
N SER A 52 15.41 12.04 15.92
CA SER A 52 16.44 11.15 16.46
C SER A 52 17.60 10.97 15.48
N CYS A 53 18.78 10.59 16.01
CA CYS A 53 19.95 10.23 15.21
C CYS A 53 19.61 9.14 14.19
N ASP A 54 18.92 8.09 14.60
CA ASP A 54 18.56 6.96 13.76
C ASP A 54 17.68 7.40 12.58
N HIS A 55 16.76 8.35 12.81
CA HIS A 55 15.90 8.89 11.76
C HIS A 55 16.72 9.69 10.73
N VAL A 56 17.52 10.65 11.16
CA VAL A 56 18.33 11.50 10.28
C VAL A 56 19.33 10.66 9.47
N VAL A 57 20.00 9.70 10.12
CA VAL A 57 20.95 8.80 9.45
C VAL A 57 20.22 7.89 8.45
N SER A 58 19.05 7.35 8.80
CA SER A 58 18.26 6.51 7.91
C SER A 58 17.82 7.27 6.65
N ILE A 59 17.37 8.52 6.78
CA ILE A 59 17.03 9.37 5.63
C ILE A 59 18.27 9.63 4.76
N ALA A 60 19.40 9.99 5.36
CA ALA A 60 20.63 10.27 4.62
C ALA A 60 21.13 9.04 3.85
N LEU A 61 21.12 7.87 4.49
CA LEU A 61 21.48 6.60 3.85
C LEU A 61 20.50 6.23 2.73
N SER A 62 19.20 6.38 2.97
CA SER A 62 18.15 6.15 1.98
C SER A 62 18.40 6.96 0.71
N GLN A 63 18.66 8.26 0.85
CA GLN A 63 18.96 9.16 -0.26
C GLN A 63 20.26 8.78 -0.97
N CYS A 64 21.34 8.53 -0.21
CA CYS A 64 22.65 8.19 -0.75
C CYS A 64 22.65 6.85 -1.50
N LEU A 65 21.91 5.86 -0.99
CA LEU A 65 21.84 4.51 -1.56
C LEU A 65 20.74 4.35 -2.62
N GLY A 66 19.95 5.40 -2.90
CA GLY A 66 18.83 5.33 -3.82
C GLY A 66 17.73 4.35 -3.38
N LYS A 67 17.59 4.16 -2.07
CA LYS A 67 16.53 3.32 -1.44
C LYS A 67 15.60 4.23 -0.64
N PRO A 68 14.57 4.83 -1.27
CA PRO A 68 13.70 5.77 -0.58
C PRO A 68 12.97 5.09 0.58
N LEU A 69 12.84 5.80 1.68
CA LEU A 69 11.87 5.44 2.72
C LEU A 69 10.48 5.64 2.12
N HIS A 70 9.66 4.59 2.18
CA HIS A 70 8.34 4.65 1.57
C HIS A 70 7.38 5.44 2.45
N THR A 71 6.69 6.38 1.81
CA THR A 71 5.64 7.20 2.42
C THR A 71 4.29 6.76 1.87
N LEU A 72 3.33 6.52 2.74
CA LEU A 72 1.94 6.32 2.37
C LEU A 72 1.27 7.69 2.26
N PHE A 73 0.64 7.97 1.13
CA PHE A 73 -0.24 9.13 0.98
C PHE A 73 -1.69 8.67 0.89
N GLN A 74 -2.53 9.20 1.76
CA GLN A 74 -3.96 8.88 1.82
C GLN A 74 -4.82 10.12 1.66
N VAL A 75 -5.91 9.97 0.91
CA VAL A 75 -6.99 10.95 0.77
C VAL A 75 -8.14 10.52 1.65
N SER A 76 -8.61 11.41 2.52
CA SER A 76 -9.73 11.20 3.43
C SER A 76 -9.50 10.10 4.47
N THR A 77 -10.56 9.61 5.10
CA THR A 77 -10.53 8.59 6.15
C THR A 77 -11.54 7.48 5.87
N SER A 78 -11.30 6.29 6.42
CA SER A 78 -12.26 5.18 6.37
C SER A 78 -13.57 5.51 7.10
N ALA A 79 -13.51 6.33 8.17
CA ALA A 79 -14.70 6.82 8.86
C ALA A 79 -15.58 7.67 7.94
N ALA A 80 -14.98 8.57 7.16
CA ALA A 80 -15.70 9.37 6.18
C ALA A 80 -16.34 8.50 5.07
N LEU A 81 -15.60 7.46 4.63
CA LEU A 81 -16.11 6.51 3.65
C LEU A 81 -17.33 5.75 4.19
N VAL A 82 -17.29 5.29 5.43
CA VAL A 82 -18.41 4.59 6.11
C VAL A 82 -19.65 5.48 6.20
N GLU A 83 -19.46 6.78 6.50
CA GLU A 83 -20.56 7.75 6.63
C GLU A 83 -21.09 8.25 5.27
N GLY A 84 -20.58 7.76 4.14
CA GLY A 84 -21.11 8.12 2.82
C GLY A 84 -20.58 9.43 2.26
N LEU A 85 -19.41 9.90 2.71
CA LEU A 85 -18.78 11.13 2.24
C LEU A 85 -17.93 10.84 1.00
N TYR A 86 -18.58 10.77 -0.16
CA TYR A 86 -17.96 10.36 -1.42
C TYR A 86 -17.68 11.52 -2.39
N GLN A 87 -17.77 12.76 -1.93
CA GLN A 87 -17.37 13.93 -2.71
C GLN A 87 -15.84 13.98 -2.80
N GLY A 88 -15.32 13.97 -4.00
CA GLY A 88 -13.88 14.01 -4.18
C GLY A 88 -13.27 15.36 -3.76
N SER A 89 -12.14 15.32 -3.07
CA SER A 89 -11.40 16.50 -2.63
C SER A 89 -10.04 16.65 -3.32
N VAL A 90 -9.47 15.57 -3.82
CA VAL A 90 -8.16 15.56 -4.46
C VAL A 90 -8.29 15.10 -5.91
N ARG A 91 -7.58 15.76 -6.84
CA ARG A 91 -7.55 15.36 -8.24
C ARG A 91 -6.59 14.16 -8.44
N VAL A 92 -6.90 13.27 -9.38
CA VAL A 92 -6.03 12.16 -9.78
C VAL A 92 -4.62 12.65 -10.12
N SER A 93 -4.47 13.78 -10.82
CA SER A 93 -3.15 14.36 -11.13
C SER A 93 -2.33 14.72 -9.87
N ARG A 94 -2.99 15.14 -8.79
CA ARG A 94 -2.32 15.39 -7.50
C ARG A 94 -1.99 14.07 -6.80
N LEU A 95 -2.91 13.11 -6.80
CA LEU A 95 -2.71 11.78 -6.22
C LEU A 95 -1.46 11.11 -6.82
N LEU A 96 -1.32 11.10 -8.16
CA LEU A 96 -0.20 10.48 -8.87
C LEU A 96 1.17 11.16 -8.63
N ARG A 97 1.19 12.39 -8.12
CA ARG A 97 2.45 13.01 -7.66
C ARG A 97 2.98 12.38 -6.37
N HIS A 98 2.08 11.79 -5.56
CA HIS A 98 2.43 11.15 -4.28
C HIS A 98 2.70 9.65 -4.41
N GLY A 99 2.19 8.99 -5.44
CA GLY A 99 2.38 7.56 -5.62
C GLY A 99 2.11 7.09 -7.04
N ASP A 100 2.73 5.97 -7.39
CA ASP A 100 2.59 5.26 -8.66
C ASP A 100 1.91 3.90 -8.49
N PHE A 101 1.53 3.57 -7.25
CA PHE A 101 0.94 2.29 -6.83
C PHE A 101 -0.06 2.52 -5.70
N GLY A 102 -1.26 1.94 -5.81
CA GLY A 102 -2.26 2.05 -4.75
C GLY A 102 -3.68 1.70 -5.19
N VAL A 103 -4.62 1.90 -4.26
CA VAL A 103 -6.03 1.57 -4.43
C VAL A 103 -6.93 2.70 -3.92
N GLY A 104 -8.20 2.69 -4.29
CA GLY A 104 -9.18 3.67 -3.85
C GLY A 104 -10.51 3.52 -4.57
N THR A 105 -11.27 4.60 -4.58
CA THR A 105 -12.56 4.68 -5.27
C THR A 105 -12.77 6.07 -5.89
N PHE A 106 -13.89 6.25 -6.56
CA PHE A 106 -14.27 7.49 -7.24
C PHE A 106 -15.48 8.15 -6.59
N VAL A 107 -15.77 9.38 -7.01
CA VAL A 107 -16.94 10.13 -6.55
C VAL A 107 -18.19 9.26 -6.63
N ASP A 108 -19.02 9.32 -5.58
CA ASP A 108 -20.27 8.56 -5.45
C ASP A 108 -20.05 7.02 -5.51
N LEU A 109 -18.86 6.51 -5.17
CA LEU A 109 -18.43 5.11 -5.26
C LEU A 109 -18.52 4.54 -6.69
N ASP A 110 -18.33 5.37 -7.73
CA ASP A 110 -18.45 4.95 -9.13
C ASP A 110 -17.23 4.11 -9.58
N GLY A 111 -17.14 2.90 -9.07
CA GLY A 111 -16.14 1.89 -9.41
C GLY A 111 -14.94 1.85 -8.47
N GLU A 112 -14.07 0.87 -8.73
CA GLU A 112 -12.84 0.61 -7.98
C GLU A 112 -11.63 1.26 -8.66
N MET A 113 -10.73 1.83 -7.86
CA MET A 113 -9.50 2.44 -8.36
C MET A 113 -8.32 1.49 -8.21
N VAL A 114 -7.54 1.36 -9.27
CA VAL A 114 -6.19 0.80 -9.23
C VAL A 114 -5.21 1.84 -9.75
N VAL A 115 -4.19 2.14 -8.98
CA VAL A 115 -3.01 2.89 -9.46
C VAL A 115 -1.87 1.90 -9.61
N LEU A 116 -1.40 1.75 -10.83
CA LEU A 116 -0.29 0.85 -11.15
C LEU A 116 0.64 1.49 -12.17
N GLU A 117 1.94 1.55 -11.83
CA GLU A 117 2.99 2.14 -12.68
C GLU A 117 2.69 3.59 -13.09
N GLY A 118 2.08 4.36 -12.17
CA GLY A 118 1.74 5.76 -12.38
C GLY A 118 0.51 6.02 -13.26
N VAL A 119 -0.22 4.97 -13.63
CA VAL A 119 -1.50 5.06 -14.35
C VAL A 119 -2.65 4.77 -13.40
N CYS A 120 -3.66 5.62 -13.40
CA CYS A 120 -4.90 5.42 -12.66
C CYS A 120 -5.94 4.73 -13.54
N TYR A 121 -6.44 3.60 -13.07
CA TYR A 121 -7.49 2.81 -13.72
C TYR A 121 -8.76 2.85 -12.89
N ARG A 122 -9.92 2.93 -13.57
CA ARG A 122 -11.25 2.70 -12.99
C ARG A 122 -11.77 1.36 -13.48
N ILE A 123 -12.26 0.56 -12.56
CA ILE A 123 -13.06 -0.64 -12.85
C ILE A 123 -14.50 -0.33 -12.46
N SER A 124 -15.36 -0.14 -13.44
CA SER A 124 -16.76 0.20 -13.25
C SER A 124 -17.63 -1.03 -12.98
N SER A 125 -18.86 -0.79 -12.52
CA SER A 125 -19.80 -1.86 -12.15
C SER A 125 -20.28 -2.72 -13.31
N ASP A 126 -19.99 -2.35 -14.56
CA ASP A 126 -20.18 -3.18 -15.77
C ASP A 126 -18.95 -4.05 -16.10
N GLY A 127 -17.88 -3.96 -15.27
CA GLY A 127 -16.63 -4.69 -15.44
C GLY A 127 -15.63 -4.07 -16.41
N LEU A 128 -15.93 -2.91 -16.99
CA LEU A 128 -15.01 -2.22 -17.89
C LEU A 128 -13.86 -1.57 -17.11
N VAL A 129 -12.65 -1.72 -17.64
CA VAL A 129 -11.45 -1.03 -17.15
C VAL A 129 -11.13 0.12 -18.09
N THR A 130 -11.02 1.31 -17.53
CA THR A 130 -10.67 2.53 -18.26
C THR A 130 -9.56 3.30 -17.56
N THR A 131 -8.72 4.00 -18.32
CA THR A 131 -7.78 4.97 -17.75
C THR A 131 -8.51 6.23 -17.33
N VAL A 132 -8.08 6.84 -16.22
CA VAL A 132 -8.74 8.00 -15.64
C VAL A 132 -7.92 9.26 -15.88
N GLU A 133 -8.59 10.30 -16.36
CA GLU A 133 -7.96 11.60 -16.58
C GLU A 133 -7.56 12.29 -15.27
N GLY A 134 -6.46 13.03 -15.32
CA GLY A 134 -5.90 13.72 -14.14
C GLY A 134 -6.82 14.73 -13.48
N GLY A 135 -7.87 15.19 -14.17
CA GLY A 135 -8.88 16.13 -13.64
C GLY A 135 -9.93 15.50 -12.73
N CYS A 136 -10.13 14.18 -12.78
CA CYS A 136 -11.12 13.48 -11.96
C CYS A 136 -10.83 13.62 -10.48
N LEU A 137 -11.89 13.75 -9.66
CA LEU A 137 -11.80 13.88 -8.22
C LEU A 137 -11.86 12.50 -7.54
N VAL A 138 -11.18 12.41 -6.40
CA VAL A 138 -11.02 11.19 -5.61
C VAL A 138 -11.53 11.46 -4.20
N PRO A 139 -12.53 10.71 -3.70
CA PRO A 139 -13.01 10.82 -2.33
C PRO A 139 -12.14 10.04 -1.34
N TYR A 140 -11.61 8.89 -1.75
CA TYR A 140 -10.74 8.05 -0.94
C TYR A 140 -9.73 7.32 -1.83
N ALA A 141 -8.48 7.41 -1.49
CA ALA A 141 -7.42 6.60 -2.09
C ALA A 141 -6.22 6.52 -1.16
N VAL A 142 -5.46 5.44 -1.32
CA VAL A 142 -4.18 5.22 -0.63
C VAL A 142 -3.15 4.86 -1.68
N VAL A 143 -2.06 5.63 -1.76
CA VAL A 143 -0.99 5.42 -2.74
C VAL A 143 0.38 5.54 -2.10
N THR A 144 1.36 4.90 -2.73
CA THR A 144 2.79 5.03 -2.41
C THR A 144 3.63 4.96 -3.67
N ARG A 145 4.89 5.40 -3.61
CA ARG A 145 5.88 5.06 -4.64
C ARG A 145 6.42 3.67 -4.34
N PHE A 146 6.06 2.73 -5.19
CA PHE A 146 6.38 1.32 -4.96
C PHE A 146 7.77 0.98 -5.46
N SER A 147 8.61 0.52 -4.53
CA SER A 147 9.85 -0.18 -4.82
C SER A 147 9.97 -1.31 -3.81
N ALA A 148 10.04 -2.54 -4.27
CA ALA A 148 10.05 -3.69 -3.38
C ALA A 148 11.32 -3.71 -2.50
N ASP A 149 11.15 -3.74 -1.18
CA ASP A 149 12.23 -3.97 -0.20
C ASP A 149 12.55 -5.45 -0.09
N PHE A 150 11.54 -6.27 -0.34
CA PHE A 150 11.61 -7.73 -0.30
C PHE A 150 10.72 -8.34 -1.37
N ALA A 151 11.08 -9.56 -1.81
CA ALA A 151 10.27 -10.31 -2.78
C ALA A 151 10.43 -11.83 -2.58
N ARG A 152 9.38 -12.58 -2.92
CA ARG A 152 9.38 -14.04 -3.11
C ARG A 152 8.86 -14.37 -4.49
N GLN A 153 9.62 -15.19 -5.20
CA GLN A 153 9.28 -15.67 -6.55
C GLN A 153 8.61 -17.05 -6.50
N SER A 154 7.92 -17.40 -7.58
CA SER A 154 7.35 -18.74 -7.81
C SER A 154 6.46 -19.22 -6.66
N GLN A 155 5.59 -18.33 -6.17
CA GLN A 155 4.64 -18.67 -5.13
C GLN A 155 3.33 -19.16 -5.74
N HIS A 156 2.71 -20.15 -5.08
CA HIS A 156 1.36 -20.62 -5.37
C HIS A 156 0.53 -20.58 -4.09
N PHE A 157 -0.76 -20.41 -4.23
CA PHE A 157 -1.71 -20.46 -3.11
C PHE A 157 -3.12 -20.81 -3.59
N GLY A 158 -3.87 -21.48 -2.71
CA GLY A 158 -5.21 -21.99 -2.98
C GLY A 158 -6.34 -21.09 -2.54
N GLY A 159 -6.04 -19.88 -1.98
CA GLY A 159 -7.07 -18.94 -1.52
C GLY A 159 -6.48 -17.68 -0.89
N PHE A 160 -7.36 -16.69 -0.66
CA PHE A 160 -6.98 -15.41 -0.05
C PHE A 160 -6.30 -15.56 1.32
N SER A 161 -6.74 -16.53 2.14
CA SER A 161 -6.15 -16.79 3.46
C SER A 161 -4.67 -17.24 3.34
N GLU A 162 -4.34 -18.04 2.33
CA GLU A 162 -2.94 -18.45 2.09
C GLU A 162 -2.10 -17.28 1.56
N LEU A 163 -2.66 -16.46 0.66
CA LEU A 163 -2.01 -15.21 0.23
C LEU A 163 -1.71 -14.32 1.44
N ALA A 164 -2.68 -14.10 2.33
CA ALA A 164 -2.49 -13.32 3.54
C ALA A 164 -1.36 -13.90 4.41
N SER A 165 -1.31 -15.23 4.60
CA SER A 165 -0.25 -15.91 5.35
C SER A 165 1.14 -15.75 4.71
N LEU A 166 1.23 -15.79 3.38
CA LEU A 166 2.48 -15.52 2.66
C LEU A 166 2.94 -14.08 2.85
N CYS A 167 2.02 -13.11 2.77
CA CYS A 167 2.31 -11.71 3.03
C CYS A 167 2.68 -11.47 4.51
N ASP A 168 2.02 -12.15 5.46
CA ASP A 168 2.34 -12.09 6.90
C ASP A 168 3.78 -12.55 7.16
N ALA A 169 4.22 -13.60 6.49
CA ALA A 169 5.59 -14.11 6.60
C ALA A 169 6.65 -13.14 6.02
N LEU A 170 6.24 -12.15 5.24
CA LEU A 170 7.10 -11.13 4.65
C LEU A 170 7.11 -9.82 5.46
N ARG A 171 6.07 -9.58 6.25
CA ARG A 171 6.02 -8.39 7.12
C ARG A 171 6.91 -8.54 8.33
N SER A 172 7.65 -7.48 8.64
CA SER A 172 8.54 -7.43 9.79
C SER A 172 7.81 -7.24 11.12
N THR A 173 6.70 -6.53 11.08
CA THR A 173 5.94 -6.13 12.27
C THR A 173 4.48 -5.87 11.91
N GLY A 174 3.61 -5.95 12.91
CA GLY A 174 2.22 -5.50 12.79
C GLY A 174 2.01 -4.01 13.06
N ASN A 175 3.08 -3.20 13.17
CA ASN A 175 3.00 -1.79 13.56
C ASN A 175 3.35 -0.81 12.44
N LEU A 176 3.68 -1.30 11.24
CA LEU A 176 3.92 -0.48 10.05
C LEU A 176 2.86 -0.77 8.99
N PHE A 177 2.66 0.16 8.08
CA PHE A 177 1.90 -0.08 6.86
C PHE A 177 2.76 -0.79 5.83
N TYR A 178 2.13 -1.58 4.94
CA TYR A 178 2.83 -2.26 3.85
C TYR A 178 2.07 -2.12 2.55
N ALA A 179 2.82 -2.01 1.45
CA ALA A 179 2.29 -2.22 0.11
C ALA A 179 2.79 -3.57 -0.43
N PHE A 180 1.91 -4.29 -1.13
CA PHE A 180 2.20 -5.58 -1.74
C PHE A 180 1.79 -5.57 -3.21
N ARG A 181 2.72 -5.95 -4.10
CA ARG A 181 2.47 -6.24 -5.50
C ARG A 181 2.59 -7.75 -5.69
N VAL A 182 1.50 -8.39 -6.10
CA VAL A 182 1.49 -9.82 -6.42
C VAL A 182 1.21 -9.95 -7.91
N GLU A 183 2.17 -10.46 -8.67
CA GLU A 183 2.13 -10.45 -10.12
C GLU A 183 2.42 -11.82 -10.70
N GLY A 184 1.63 -12.24 -11.67
CA GLY A 184 1.78 -13.51 -12.37
C GLY A 184 0.46 -14.13 -12.79
N ARG A 185 0.40 -15.48 -12.76
CA ARG A 185 -0.73 -16.26 -13.26
C ARG A 185 -1.60 -16.77 -12.12
N PHE A 186 -2.88 -16.42 -12.20
CA PHE A 186 -3.93 -16.82 -11.25
C PHE A 186 -4.85 -17.84 -11.94
N SER A 187 -5.08 -19.00 -11.30
CA SER A 187 -6.07 -19.97 -11.77
C SER A 187 -7.50 -19.50 -11.56
N PHE A 188 -7.70 -18.63 -10.55
CA PHE A 188 -9.01 -18.10 -10.19
C PHE A 188 -8.89 -16.73 -9.57
N VAL A 189 -9.74 -15.79 -9.96
CA VAL A 189 -9.87 -14.47 -9.34
C VAL A 189 -11.34 -14.12 -9.26
N LYS A 190 -11.80 -13.76 -8.06
CA LYS A 190 -13.12 -13.20 -7.82
C LYS A 190 -12.97 -11.77 -7.33
N THR A 191 -13.61 -10.84 -8.02
CA THR A 191 -13.59 -9.40 -7.69
C THR A 191 -15.00 -8.85 -7.58
N ARG A 192 -15.09 -7.63 -7.06
CA ARG A 192 -16.29 -6.81 -7.11
C ARG A 192 -15.96 -5.41 -7.63
N ALA A 193 -16.98 -4.71 -8.10
CA ALA A 193 -16.95 -3.27 -8.29
C ALA A 193 -18.22 -2.63 -7.71
N MET A 194 -18.03 -1.47 -7.08
CA MET A 194 -19.13 -0.70 -6.54
C MET A 194 -19.94 -0.07 -7.67
N THR A 195 -21.24 0.04 -7.45
CA THR A 195 -22.14 0.81 -8.31
C THR A 195 -22.33 2.19 -7.69
N SER A 196 -22.33 3.23 -8.52
CA SER A 196 -22.57 4.60 -8.07
C SER A 196 -23.84 4.69 -7.23
N VAL A 197 -23.76 5.40 -6.10
CA VAL A 197 -24.83 5.54 -5.14
C VAL A 197 -25.17 7.01 -4.89
N PRO A 198 -26.41 7.34 -4.48
CA PRO A 198 -26.77 8.68 -4.05
C PRO A 198 -25.93 9.14 -2.85
N ARG A 199 -25.67 10.43 -2.78
CA ARG A 199 -24.96 11.08 -1.65
C ARG A 199 -25.61 10.74 -0.32
N GLY A 200 -24.78 10.52 0.71
CA GLY A 200 -25.21 10.17 2.04
C GLY A 200 -25.64 8.70 2.22
N THR A 201 -25.45 7.87 1.19
CA THR A 201 -25.61 6.42 1.33
C THR A 201 -24.39 5.86 2.06
N GLY A 202 -24.56 5.34 3.27
CA GLY A 202 -23.45 4.74 4.03
C GLY A 202 -22.87 3.52 3.32
N LEU A 203 -21.58 3.24 3.55
CA LEU A 203 -20.81 2.21 2.84
C LEU A 203 -21.45 0.82 2.90
N LYS A 204 -21.96 0.42 4.05
CA LYS A 204 -22.65 -0.87 4.22
C LYS A 204 -23.89 -1.01 3.33
N ALA A 205 -24.68 0.04 3.19
CA ALA A 205 -25.85 0.04 2.30
C ALA A 205 -25.40 0.04 0.83
N ALA A 206 -24.38 0.82 0.50
CA ALA A 206 -23.81 0.88 -0.85
C ALA A 206 -23.26 -0.48 -1.31
N SER A 207 -22.60 -1.24 -0.42
CA SER A 207 -22.02 -2.54 -0.74
C SER A 207 -23.05 -3.60 -1.16
N SER A 208 -24.32 -3.45 -0.78
CA SER A 208 -25.40 -4.36 -1.21
C SER A 208 -25.68 -4.31 -2.73
N GLY A 209 -25.32 -3.22 -3.40
CA GLY A 209 -25.49 -3.03 -4.84
C GLY A 209 -24.26 -3.38 -5.68
N GLN A 210 -23.18 -3.89 -5.07
CA GLN A 210 -21.95 -4.24 -5.78
C GLN A 210 -22.19 -5.30 -6.87
N LYS A 211 -21.34 -5.28 -7.90
CA LYS A 211 -21.31 -6.30 -8.96
C LYS A 211 -20.08 -7.17 -8.79
N GLU A 212 -20.29 -8.48 -8.81
CA GLU A 212 -19.20 -9.45 -8.68
C GLU A 212 -18.81 -10.03 -10.03
N PHE A 213 -17.52 -10.30 -10.19
CA PHE A 213 -16.95 -10.87 -11.41
C PHE A 213 -16.05 -12.04 -11.03
N THR A 214 -16.07 -13.08 -11.85
CA THR A 214 -15.21 -14.25 -11.69
C THR A 214 -14.42 -14.44 -12.98
N PHE A 215 -13.11 -14.66 -12.82
CA PHE A 215 -12.20 -14.87 -13.92
C PHE A 215 -11.38 -16.13 -13.65
N GLU A 216 -11.19 -16.96 -14.67
CA GLU A 216 -10.34 -18.13 -14.64
C GLU A 216 -9.12 -17.91 -15.53
N ASP A 217 -7.98 -18.48 -15.13
CA ASP A 217 -6.72 -18.48 -15.86
C ASP A 217 -6.31 -17.08 -16.35
N GLN A 218 -6.04 -16.18 -15.40
CA GLN A 218 -5.68 -14.80 -15.68
C GLN A 218 -4.23 -14.51 -15.33
N GLU A 219 -3.53 -13.84 -16.22
CA GLU A 219 -2.34 -13.08 -15.87
C GLU A 219 -2.74 -11.69 -15.39
N GLY A 220 -2.09 -11.21 -14.32
CA GLY A 220 -2.42 -9.91 -13.76
C GLY A 220 -1.63 -9.55 -12.53
N THR A 221 -2.05 -8.45 -11.91
CA THR A 221 -1.41 -7.87 -10.73
C THR A 221 -2.45 -7.61 -9.65
N LEU A 222 -2.17 -8.08 -8.42
CA LEU A 222 -2.83 -7.58 -7.23
C LEU A 222 -2.05 -6.37 -6.72
N VAL A 223 -2.75 -5.26 -6.58
CA VAL A 223 -2.28 -4.04 -5.94
C VAL A 223 -2.85 -4.04 -4.54
N GLY A 224 -2.03 -4.16 -3.53
CA GLY A 224 -2.47 -4.37 -2.17
C GLY A 224 -1.81 -3.48 -1.15
N LEU A 225 -2.56 -3.22 -0.10
CA LEU A 225 -2.12 -2.51 1.09
C LEU A 225 -2.46 -3.35 2.31
N TRP A 226 -1.61 -3.27 3.32
CA TRP A 226 -1.90 -3.78 4.64
C TRP A 226 -1.78 -2.66 5.65
N SER A 227 -2.81 -2.50 6.47
CA SER A 227 -2.88 -1.47 7.50
C SER A 227 -2.98 -2.09 8.89
N PRO A 228 -2.25 -1.56 9.90
CA PRO A 228 -2.35 -2.00 11.29
C PRO A 228 -3.75 -1.83 11.86
N GLY A 229 -4.11 -2.67 12.85
CA GLY A 229 -5.41 -2.58 13.50
C GLY A 229 -5.70 -1.23 14.16
N PHE A 230 -4.68 -0.55 14.67
CA PHE A 230 -4.82 0.79 15.27
C PHE A 230 -5.24 1.88 14.27
N ALA A 231 -5.10 1.62 12.97
CA ALA A 231 -5.43 2.57 11.90
C ALA A 231 -6.93 2.60 11.51
N GLY A 232 -7.78 1.83 12.18
CA GLY A 232 -9.17 1.58 11.78
C GLY A 232 -10.04 2.79 11.51
N SER A 233 -9.82 3.91 12.22
CA SER A 233 -10.60 5.14 12.00
C SER A 233 -10.20 5.93 10.75
N PHE A 234 -9.01 5.72 10.21
CA PHE A 234 -8.52 6.47 9.05
C PHE A 234 -8.10 5.60 7.86
N SER A 235 -7.86 4.31 8.05
CA SER A 235 -7.53 3.38 6.97
C SER A 235 -8.28 2.06 7.13
N VAL A 236 -8.34 1.24 6.08
CA VAL A 236 -8.96 -0.08 6.12
C VAL A 236 -8.00 -1.07 6.78
N PRO A 237 -8.30 -1.61 7.98
CA PRO A 237 -7.39 -2.52 8.67
C PRO A 237 -7.26 -3.88 7.97
N GLY A 238 -6.07 -4.46 8.05
CA GLY A 238 -5.75 -5.74 7.41
C GLY A 238 -5.38 -5.59 5.94
N TYR A 239 -5.57 -6.66 5.17
CA TYR A 239 -5.27 -6.68 3.74
C TYR A 239 -6.42 -6.13 2.91
N HIS A 240 -6.10 -5.20 2.03
CA HIS A 240 -6.99 -4.61 1.05
C HIS A 240 -6.32 -4.70 -0.33
N PHE A 241 -6.84 -5.55 -1.20
CA PHE A 241 -6.30 -5.79 -2.53
C PHE A 241 -7.29 -5.45 -3.62
N HIS A 242 -6.79 -4.85 -4.70
CA HIS A 242 -7.49 -4.77 -5.98
C HIS A 242 -6.73 -5.56 -7.03
N PHE A 243 -7.44 -6.20 -7.92
CA PHE A 243 -6.90 -6.93 -9.07
C PHE A 243 -7.01 -6.11 -10.34
N ILE A 244 -6.02 -6.23 -11.22
CA ILE A 244 -6.09 -5.79 -12.60
C ILE A 244 -5.37 -6.80 -13.50
N SER A 245 -6.05 -7.26 -14.58
CA SER A 245 -5.48 -8.19 -15.55
C SER A 245 -4.34 -7.56 -16.34
N ALA A 246 -3.43 -8.38 -16.88
CA ALA A 246 -2.29 -7.91 -17.66
C ALA A 246 -2.70 -7.13 -18.91
N ASP A 247 -3.81 -7.52 -19.54
CA ASP A 247 -4.40 -6.83 -20.70
C ASP A 247 -5.19 -5.57 -20.35
N ARG A 248 -5.32 -5.24 -19.05
CA ARG A 248 -6.06 -4.09 -18.52
C ARG A 248 -7.55 -4.07 -18.91
N ARG A 249 -8.17 -5.24 -19.05
CA ARG A 249 -9.59 -5.37 -19.41
C ARG A 249 -10.48 -5.86 -18.28
N ARG A 250 -9.88 -6.40 -17.22
CA ARG A 250 -10.58 -7.02 -16.07
C ARG A 250 -9.96 -6.54 -14.78
N GLY A 251 -10.77 -6.43 -13.72
CA GLY A 251 -10.25 -6.00 -12.43
C GLY A 251 -11.34 -5.89 -11.38
N GLY A 252 -11.01 -5.18 -10.28
CA GLY A 252 -11.91 -4.86 -9.19
C GLY A 252 -11.30 -5.11 -7.81
N HIS A 253 -12.05 -4.80 -6.77
CA HIS A 253 -11.72 -5.13 -5.40
C HIS A 253 -11.72 -6.65 -5.21
N LEU A 254 -10.64 -7.19 -4.67
CA LEU A 254 -10.42 -8.63 -4.57
C LEU A 254 -11.29 -9.23 -3.46
N LEU A 255 -12.05 -10.26 -3.82
CA LEU A 255 -12.82 -11.06 -2.88
C LEU A 255 -12.17 -12.41 -2.60
N GLU A 256 -11.63 -13.06 -3.66
CA GLU A 256 -10.96 -14.35 -3.56
C GLU A 256 -9.99 -14.54 -4.73
N CYS A 257 -8.92 -15.28 -4.51
CA CYS A 257 -7.99 -15.63 -5.58
C CYS A 257 -7.24 -16.93 -5.29
N LYS A 258 -6.82 -17.59 -6.39
CA LYS A 258 -5.90 -18.73 -6.37
C LYS A 258 -4.80 -18.50 -7.38
N ALA A 259 -3.57 -18.68 -7.00
CA ALA A 259 -2.41 -18.46 -7.87
C ALA A 259 -1.74 -19.77 -8.25
N ILE A 260 -1.23 -19.81 -9.49
CA ILE A 260 -0.43 -20.92 -10.00
C ILE A 260 1.05 -20.62 -9.83
N ASP A 261 1.47 -19.42 -10.26
CA ASP A 261 2.85 -18.95 -10.20
C ASP A 261 2.84 -17.41 -10.17
N VAL A 262 3.23 -16.86 -9.03
CA VAL A 262 3.27 -15.42 -8.83
C VAL A 262 4.54 -15.00 -8.08
N THR A 263 4.96 -13.78 -8.33
CA THR A 263 5.94 -13.08 -7.50
C THR A 263 5.22 -12.17 -6.53
N ILE A 264 5.55 -12.26 -5.25
CA ILE A 264 5.06 -11.38 -4.20
C ILE A 264 6.19 -10.43 -3.82
N GLY A 265 6.07 -9.17 -4.18
CA GLY A 265 6.96 -8.08 -3.74
C GLY A 265 6.26 -7.19 -2.73
N GLY A 266 7.02 -6.60 -1.82
CA GLY A 266 6.44 -5.66 -0.87
C GLY A 266 7.44 -4.65 -0.34
N CYS A 267 6.92 -3.57 0.24
CA CYS A 267 7.69 -2.55 0.95
C CYS A 267 6.98 -2.11 2.22
N ALA A 268 7.79 -1.72 3.23
CA ALA A 268 7.29 -1.16 4.48
C ALA A 268 7.22 0.37 4.38
N MET A 269 6.13 0.97 4.86
CA MET A 269 5.95 2.42 4.87
C MET A 269 6.10 2.95 6.30
N HIS A 270 7.05 3.86 6.47
CA HIS A 270 7.45 4.41 7.75
C HIS A 270 6.83 5.78 8.02
N GLU A 271 6.31 6.42 6.98
CA GLU A 271 5.67 7.72 7.05
C GLU A 271 4.28 7.64 6.42
N MET A 272 3.35 8.44 6.96
CA MET A 272 2.00 8.56 6.45
C MET A 272 1.60 10.03 6.36
N HIS A 273 1.13 10.44 5.17
CA HIS A 273 0.52 11.74 4.96
C HIS A 273 -0.96 11.56 4.65
N VAL A 274 -1.83 12.19 5.42
CA VAL A 274 -3.28 12.18 5.21
C VAL A 274 -3.72 13.55 4.74
N SER A 275 -4.38 13.62 3.57
CA SER A 275 -5.05 14.81 3.06
C SER A 275 -6.52 14.73 3.44
N LEU A 276 -6.93 15.48 4.46
CA LEU A 276 -8.33 15.56 4.87
C LEU A 276 -9.11 16.46 3.89
N PRO A 277 -10.35 16.08 3.52
CA PRO A 277 -11.22 16.90 2.69
C PRO A 277 -11.59 18.22 3.40
N GLU A 278 -11.59 19.32 2.63
CA GLU A 278 -12.05 20.63 3.10
C GLU A 278 -13.46 20.93 2.56
N THR A 279 -14.28 19.89 2.35
CA THR A 279 -15.67 20.05 1.92
C THR A 279 -16.58 20.31 3.11
N THR A 280 -17.66 21.04 2.91
CA THR A 280 -18.64 21.35 3.98
C THR A 280 -19.15 20.07 4.63
N GLU A 281 -19.47 19.05 3.81
CA GLU A 281 -19.98 17.77 4.27
C GLU A 281 -18.99 17.06 5.19
N PHE A 282 -17.70 17.10 4.88
CA PHE A 282 -16.67 16.47 5.73
C PHE A 282 -16.48 17.24 7.03
N LEU A 283 -16.47 18.59 6.97
CA LEU A 283 -16.25 19.44 8.14
C LEU A 283 -17.42 19.42 9.14
N GLU A 284 -18.64 19.15 8.67
CA GLU A 284 -19.85 19.10 9.50
C GLU A 284 -20.24 17.69 9.94
N ALA A 285 -19.61 16.63 9.37
CA ALA A 285 -19.93 15.25 9.69
C ALA A 285 -19.47 14.85 11.10
N ASP A 286 -20.26 14.04 11.78
CA ASP A 286 -19.83 13.35 13.01
C ASP A 286 -19.08 12.07 12.66
N LEU A 287 -17.76 12.12 12.73
CA LEU A 287 -16.84 11.00 12.46
C LEU A 287 -16.29 10.37 13.76
N SER A 288 -16.93 10.63 14.90
CA SER A 288 -16.49 10.12 16.21
C SER A 288 -16.82 8.64 16.44
N ARG A 289 -17.75 8.07 15.65
CA ARG A 289 -18.15 6.67 15.73
C ARG A 289 -17.04 5.74 15.23
N ASP A 290 -16.86 4.59 15.90
CA ASP A 290 -15.97 3.53 15.44
C ASP A 290 -16.50 2.90 14.12
N PRO A 291 -15.79 3.03 12.99
CA PRO A 291 -16.23 2.53 11.69
C PRO A 291 -15.95 1.04 11.48
N SER A 292 -15.26 0.36 12.41
CA SER A 292 -14.67 -0.96 12.20
C SER A 292 -15.66 -2.04 11.78
N ASN A 293 -16.86 -2.07 12.37
CA ASN A 293 -17.86 -3.08 12.04
C ASN A 293 -18.46 -2.89 10.64
N ASP A 294 -18.70 -1.65 10.24
CA ASP A 294 -19.27 -1.35 8.93
C ASP A 294 -18.20 -1.52 7.81
N LEU A 295 -16.94 -1.19 8.09
CA LEU A 295 -15.82 -1.52 7.22
C LEU A 295 -15.69 -3.03 7.02
N MET A 296 -15.63 -3.81 8.11
CA MET A 296 -15.51 -5.27 7.98
C MET A 296 -16.69 -5.87 7.18
N SER A 297 -17.90 -5.32 7.34
CA SER A 297 -19.08 -5.79 6.61
C SER A 297 -19.02 -5.44 5.13
N ALA A 298 -18.41 -4.30 4.78
CA ALA A 298 -18.29 -3.83 3.39
C ALA A 298 -17.09 -4.44 2.67
N GLU A 299 -15.97 -4.68 3.38
CA GLU A 299 -14.71 -5.16 2.81
C GLU A 299 -14.61 -6.69 2.73
N ARG A 300 -15.30 -7.41 3.62
CA ARG A 300 -15.35 -8.87 3.62
C ARG A 300 -16.65 -9.35 3.04
N ASN A 301 -16.59 -10.40 2.22
CA ASN A 301 -17.79 -11.12 1.76
C ASN A 301 -18.69 -11.43 2.96
N GLN A 302 -19.90 -10.92 2.93
CA GLN A 302 -20.98 -11.47 3.77
C GLN A 302 -21.23 -12.91 3.29
N LYS A 303 -20.74 -13.89 4.04
CA LYS A 303 -21.23 -15.27 3.94
C LYS A 303 -22.54 -15.40 4.68
#